data_adf75b18db2705451f83098133bfe23e
#
_entry.id   adf75b18db2705451f83098133bfe23e
#
_cell.length_a   1.000
_cell.length_b   1.000
_cell.length_c   1.000
_cell.angle_alpha   90.00
_cell.angle_beta   90.00
_cell.angle_gamma   90.00
#
_symmetry.space_group_name_H-M   'P 1'
#
loop_
_entity.id
_entity.type
_entity.pdbx_description
1 polymer ?
#
loop_
_entity_poly.entity_id
_entity_poly.type
_entity_poly.pdbx_seq_one_letter_code
_entity_poly.pdbx_strand_id
1 'polypeptide(L)'
;MEASESVDLLLAFLRERDVPCPACGYNLRNLTRPQCPECRKELVLAVGLKKPRFGWFLVTITPGLFSGIAAVLLLMPIIIVPLLGGGPAPWRVVAVDAFGWLSGFAVLVLLNYRFVFLRQPQAAQRTCAVVAWGIHLIVLLGLIALSLL
;
A
#
# COMPACT_ATOMS: atom_id res chain seq x y z
N MET A 1 -2.71 23.29 -27.90
CA MET A 1 -3.23 22.45 -28.99
C MET A 1 -3.63 21.07 -28.46
N GLU A 2 -2.85 20.39 -27.63
CA GLU A 2 -3.15 19.05 -27.11
C GLU A 2 -4.44 18.94 -26.24
N ALA A 3 -4.79 19.97 -25.46
CA ALA A 3 -5.97 19.92 -24.58
C ALA A 3 -7.31 19.95 -25.31
N SER A 4 -7.43 20.65 -26.43
CA SER A 4 -8.66 20.68 -27.24
C SER A 4 -8.87 19.36 -27.98
N GLU A 5 -7.81 18.76 -28.49
CA GLU A 5 -7.86 17.49 -29.20
C GLU A 5 -8.29 16.32 -28.29
N SER A 6 -7.81 16.30 -27.05
CA SER A 6 -8.21 15.29 -26.06
C SER A 6 -9.69 15.41 -25.66
N VAL A 7 -10.25 16.61 -25.62
CA VAL A 7 -11.67 16.84 -25.34
C VAL A 7 -12.54 16.37 -26.50
N ASP A 8 -12.14 16.67 -27.74
CA ASP A 8 -12.87 16.24 -28.93
C ASP A 8 -12.89 14.71 -29.06
N LEU A 9 -11.78 14.04 -28.77
CA LEU A 9 -11.72 12.58 -28.70
C LEU A 9 -12.63 11.99 -27.61
N LEU A 10 -12.68 12.61 -26.44
CA LEU A 10 -13.58 12.20 -25.36
C LEU A 10 -15.05 12.31 -25.78
N LEU A 11 -15.45 13.44 -26.35
CA LEU A 11 -16.82 13.68 -26.79
C LEU A 11 -17.23 12.76 -27.93
N ALA A 12 -16.31 12.51 -28.88
CA ALA A 12 -16.51 11.55 -29.95
C ALA A 12 -16.71 10.12 -29.43
N PHE A 13 -15.91 9.70 -28.44
CA PHE A 13 -16.04 8.41 -27.78
C PHE A 13 -17.39 8.21 -27.08
N LEU A 14 -17.92 9.26 -26.44
CA LEU A 14 -19.16 9.20 -25.67
C LEU A 14 -20.45 9.35 -26.54
N ARG A 15 -20.33 9.71 -27.81
CA ARG A 15 -21.52 9.89 -28.71
C ARG A 15 -22.33 8.61 -28.88
N GLU A 16 -21.66 7.47 -29.06
CA GLU A 16 -22.29 6.21 -29.43
C GLU A 16 -22.27 5.15 -28.32
N ARG A 17 -21.71 5.49 -27.15
CA ARG A 17 -21.48 4.51 -26.10
C ARG A 17 -22.18 4.88 -24.81
N ASP A 18 -22.83 3.90 -24.19
CA ASP A 18 -23.37 4.00 -22.85
C ASP A 18 -22.24 3.77 -21.84
N VAL A 19 -21.68 4.86 -21.30
CA VAL A 19 -20.60 4.84 -20.33
C VAL A 19 -21.08 5.45 -19.04
N PRO A 20 -21.08 4.73 -17.90
CA PRO A 20 -21.44 5.30 -16.61
C PRO A 20 -20.35 6.24 -16.09
N CYS A 21 -20.75 7.35 -15.48
CA CYS A 21 -19.83 8.25 -14.81
C CYS A 21 -19.10 7.51 -13.67
N PRO A 22 -17.76 7.56 -13.60
CA PRO A 22 -17.00 6.85 -12.56
C PRO A 22 -17.22 7.39 -11.14
N ALA A 23 -17.89 8.54 -10.99
CA ALA A 23 -18.18 9.17 -9.70
C ALA A 23 -19.62 8.95 -9.21
N CYS A 24 -20.62 9.05 -10.09
CA CYS A 24 -22.04 9.02 -9.72
C CYS A 24 -22.89 7.99 -10.48
N GLY A 25 -22.31 7.30 -11.48
CA GLY A 25 -23.04 6.30 -12.27
C GLY A 25 -23.95 6.86 -13.36
N TYR A 26 -24.07 8.20 -13.50
CA TYR A 26 -24.87 8.82 -14.56
C TYR A 26 -24.40 8.39 -15.95
N ASN A 27 -25.33 8.11 -16.87
CA ASN A 27 -24.97 7.74 -18.24
C ASN A 27 -24.44 8.96 -19.02
N LEU A 28 -23.18 8.87 -19.46
CA LEU A 28 -22.47 9.97 -20.14
C LEU A 28 -22.69 10.01 -21.66
N ARG A 29 -23.63 9.24 -22.18
CA ARG A 29 -23.93 9.22 -23.62
C ARG A 29 -24.35 10.59 -24.13
N ASN A 30 -23.89 10.97 -25.32
CA ASN A 30 -24.22 12.24 -25.99
C ASN A 30 -23.85 13.50 -25.19
N LEU A 31 -22.82 13.47 -24.35
CA LEU A 31 -22.31 14.65 -23.70
C LEU A 31 -21.76 15.66 -24.71
N THR A 32 -22.06 16.93 -24.48
CA THR A 32 -21.55 18.07 -25.27
C THR A 32 -20.42 18.82 -24.57
N ARG A 33 -20.13 18.48 -23.31
CA ARG A 33 -19.08 19.12 -22.50
C ARG A 33 -18.29 18.04 -21.74
N PRO A 34 -16.99 18.27 -21.46
CA PRO A 34 -16.18 17.31 -20.73
C PRO A 34 -16.45 17.28 -19.22
N GLN A 35 -17.71 17.46 -18.81
CA GLN A 35 -18.14 17.45 -17.41
C GLN A 35 -19.42 16.65 -17.27
N CYS A 36 -19.51 15.86 -16.18
CA CYS A 36 -20.73 15.16 -15.84
C CYS A 36 -21.83 16.15 -15.42
N PRO A 37 -23.06 16.11 -15.99
CA PRO A 37 -24.12 17.05 -15.63
C PRO A 37 -24.61 16.89 -14.19
N GLU A 38 -24.54 15.69 -13.63
CA GLU A 38 -25.02 15.41 -12.26
C GLU A 38 -24.00 15.80 -11.19
N CYS A 39 -22.77 15.28 -11.26
CA CYS A 39 -21.77 15.48 -10.21
C CYS A 39 -20.73 16.56 -10.54
N ARG A 40 -20.81 17.19 -11.71
CA ARG A 40 -19.89 18.22 -12.23
C ARG A 40 -18.42 17.81 -12.27
N LYS A 41 -18.14 16.52 -12.18
CA LYS A 41 -16.77 16.02 -12.26
C LYS A 41 -16.25 16.18 -13.68
N GLU A 42 -15.05 16.71 -13.81
CA GLU A 42 -14.33 16.81 -15.06
C GLU A 42 -13.97 15.41 -15.57
N LEU A 43 -14.23 15.17 -16.86
CA LEU A 43 -14.05 13.88 -17.50
C LEU A 43 -12.82 13.94 -18.39
N VAL A 44 -11.96 12.93 -18.27
CA VAL A 44 -10.77 12.78 -19.09
C VAL A 44 -10.78 11.39 -19.72
N LEU A 45 -10.58 11.36 -21.05
CA LEU A 45 -10.41 10.09 -21.76
C LEU A 45 -9.02 9.53 -21.43
N ALA A 46 -8.97 8.56 -20.55
CA ALA A 46 -7.73 7.90 -20.19
C ALA A 46 -7.64 6.53 -20.89
N VAL A 47 -6.98 6.49 -22.01
CA VAL A 47 -6.70 5.24 -22.73
C VAL A 47 -5.52 4.54 -22.09
N GLY A 48 -5.73 3.29 -21.66
CA GLY A 48 -4.64 2.47 -21.14
C GLY A 48 -4.26 2.72 -19.67
N LEU A 49 -5.18 3.21 -18.84
CA LEU A 49 -4.99 3.17 -17.39
C LEU A 49 -4.73 1.73 -16.97
N LYS A 50 -3.47 1.41 -16.72
CA LYS A 50 -3.10 0.13 -16.10
C LYS A 50 -3.87 0.02 -14.80
N LYS A 51 -4.72 -0.99 -14.67
CA LYS A 51 -5.38 -1.33 -13.40
C LYS A 51 -4.30 -1.34 -12.31
N PRO A 52 -4.50 -0.61 -11.21
CA PRO A 52 -3.51 -0.60 -10.13
C PRO A 52 -3.27 -2.05 -9.68
N ARG A 53 -2.04 -2.50 -9.82
CA ARG A 53 -1.67 -3.87 -9.46
C ARG A 53 -1.38 -3.92 -7.98
N PHE A 54 -2.38 -4.28 -7.19
CA PHE A 54 -2.28 -4.44 -5.74
C PHE A 54 -1.30 -5.53 -5.31
N GLY A 55 -0.94 -6.47 -6.21
CA GLY A 55 -0.06 -7.59 -5.87
C GLY A 55 1.27 -7.16 -5.27
N TRP A 56 1.98 -6.24 -5.90
CA TRP A 56 3.26 -5.75 -5.37
C TRP A 56 3.11 -4.97 -4.07
N PHE A 57 2.01 -4.25 -3.90
CA PHE A 57 1.69 -3.58 -2.64
C PHE A 57 1.53 -4.59 -1.50
N LEU A 58 0.74 -5.65 -1.72
CA LEU A 58 0.55 -6.72 -0.74
C LEU A 58 1.88 -7.39 -0.40
N VAL A 59 2.68 -7.76 -1.39
CA VAL A 59 4.01 -8.36 -1.17
C VAL A 59 4.90 -7.44 -0.34
N THR A 60 4.84 -6.12 -0.55
CA THR A 60 5.66 -5.15 0.19
C THR A 60 5.26 -5.05 1.67
N ILE A 61 3.96 -5.06 1.98
CA ILE A 61 3.48 -4.89 3.36
C ILE A 61 3.51 -6.18 4.18
N THR A 62 3.50 -7.35 3.52
CA THR A 62 3.39 -8.66 4.18
C THR A 62 4.44 -8.86 5.29
N PRO A 63 5.76 -8.68 5.07
CA PRO A 63 6.74 -8.96 6.12
C PRO A 63 6.58 -8.03 7.33
N GLY A 64 6.30 -6.74 7.10
CA GLY A 64 6.07 -5.77 8.18
C GLY A 64 4.78 -6.03 8.94
N LEU A 65 3.73 -6.51 8.27
CA LEU A 65 2.46 -6.87 8.92
C LEU A 65 2.67 -8.06 9.87
N PHE A 66 3.34 -9.12 9.43
CA PHE A 66 3.64 -10.28 10.28
C PHE A 66 4.53 -9.89 11.46
N SER A 67 5.58 -9.08 11.23
CA SER A 67 6.46 -8.60 12.30
C SER A 67 5.72 -7.73 13.31
N GLY A 68 4.83 -6.86 12.86
CA GLY A 68 4.01 -6.01 13.73
C GLY A 68 3.03 -6.81 14.59
N ILE A 69 2.35 -7.82 14.01
CA ILE A 69 1.47 -8.72 14.77
C ILE A 69 2.28 -9.51 15.80
N ALA A 70 3.44 -10.06 15.41
CA ALA A 70 4.31 -10.79 16.31
C ALA A 70 4.77 -9.91 17.49
N ALA A 71 5.11 -8.63 17.25
CA ALA A 71 5.48 -7.69 18.31
C ALA A 71 4.34 -7.45 19.30
N VAL A 72 3.10 -7.28 18.84
CA VAL A 72 1.93 -7.16 19.74
C VAL A 72 1.78 -8.40 20.63
N LEU A 73 2.00 -9.60 20.10
CA LEU A 73 1.91 -10.85 20.85
C LEU A 73 3.08 -11.01 21.85
N LEU A 74 4.31 -10.58 21.48
CA LEU A 74 5.49 -10.65 22.33
C LEU A 74 5.46 -9.60 23.45
N LEU A 75 4.74 -8.49 23.28
CA LEU A 75 4.59 -7.48 24.31
C LEU A 75 3.97 -8.05 25.60
N MET A 76 3.01 -8.96 25.47
CA MET A 76 2.35 -9.59 26.64
C MET A 76 3.33 -10.31 27.55
N PRO A 77 4.17 -11.28 27.11
CA PRO A 77 5.14 -11.93 27.98
C PRO A 77 6.24 -10.96 28.45
N ILE A 78 6.64 -9.96 27.68
CA ILE A 78 7.63 -8.94 28.08
C ILE A 78 7.16 -8.16 29.31
N ILE A 79 5.85 -7.89 29.41
CA ILE A 79 5.25 -7.15 30.52
C ILE A 79 4.86 -8.09 31.66
N ILE A 80 4.20 -9.21 31.38
CA ILE A 80 3.57 -10.07 32.40
C ILE A 80 4.62 -10.85 33.18
N VAL A 81 5.68 -11.38 32.53
CA VAL A 81 6.68 -12.20 33.21
C VAL A 81 7.38 -11.42 34.35
N PRO A 82 7.86 -10.17 34.15
CA PRO A 82 8.41 -9.37 35.25
C PRO A 82 7.40 -9.05 36.34
N LEU A 83 6.12 -8.79 35.98
CA LEU A 83 5.07 -8.48 37.00
C LEU A 83 4.74 -9.69 37.88
N LEU A 84 4.91 -10.90 37.41
CA LEU A 84 4.71 -12.15 38.15
C LEU A 84 5.96 -12.57 38.96
N GLY A 85 6.98 -11.71 39.07
CA GLY A 85 8.22 -12.00 39.79
C GLY A 85 9.28 -12.72 38.94
N GLY A 86 9.08 -12.83 37.64
CA GLY A 86 10.12 -13.27 36.72
C GLY A 86 11.18 -12.19 36.47
N GLY A 87 12.33 -12.60 35.95
CA GLY A 87 13.40 -11.66 35.57
C GLY A 87 12.99 -10.77 34.37
N PRO A 88 13.72 -9.65 34.14
CA PRO A 88 13.49 -8.79 33.01
C PRO A 88 13.71 -9.54 31.69
N ALA A 89 12.95 -9.18 30.67
CA ALA A 89 13.10 -9.79 29.35
C ALA A 89 14.54 -9.57 28.83
N PRO A 90 15.16 -10.59 28.24
CA PRO A 90 16.48 -10.44 27.62
C PRO A 90 16.48 -9.32 26.59
N TRP A 91 17.53 -8.50 26.55
CA TRP A 91 17.62 -7.36 25.61
C TRP A 91 17.39 -7.76 24.15
N ARG A 92 17.76 -9.01 23.78
CA ARG A 92 17.54 -9.58 22.42
C ARG A 92 16.04 -9.62 22.09
N VAL A 93 15.19 -10.05 23.03
CA VAL A 93 13.74 -10.11 22.85
C VAL A 93 13.16 -8.71 22.69
N VAL A 94 13.63 -7.76 23.53
CA VAL A 94 13.21 -6.36 23.44
C VAL A 94 13.60 -5.73 22.09
N ALA A 95 14.80 -6.04 21.58
CA ALA A 95 15.26 -5.54 20.29
C ALA A 95 14.42 -6.08 19.12
N VAL A 96 14.06 -7.36 19.15
CA VAL A 96 13.16 -7.99 18.16
C VAL A 96 11.79 -7.36 18.18
N ASP A 97 11.25 -7.18 19.38
CA ASP A 97 9.95 -6.57 19.57
C ASP A 97 9.93 -5.12 19.04
N ALA A 98 10.94 -4.32 19.38
CA ALA A 98 11.09 -2.95 18.87
C ALA A 98 11.16 -2.92 17.32
N PHE A 99 11.89 -3.86 16.70
CA PHE A 99 11.93 -3.99 15.24
C PHE A 99 10.54 -4.32 14.68
N GLY A 100 9.80 -5.22 15.32
CA GLY A 100 8.44 -5.57 14.95
C GLY A 100 7.51 -4.36 14.98
N TRP A 101 7.58 -3.54 16.04
CA TRP A 101 6.80 -2.29 16.17
C TRP A 101 7.14 -1.29 15.08
N LEU A 102 8.42 -1.06 14.78
CA LEU A 102 8.86 -0.19 13.69
C LEU A 102 8.36 -0.67 12.33
N SER A 103 8.41 -1.98 12.09
CA SER A 103 7.94 -2.59 10.86
C SER A 103 6.41 -2.46 10.72
N GLY A 104 5.66 -2.71 11.79
CA GLY A 104 4.22 -2.51 11.82
C GLY A 104 3.82 -1.06 11.56
N PHE A 105 4.53 -0.11 12.17
CA PHE A 105 4.31 1.32 11.93
C PHE A 105 4.59 1.71 10.47
N ALA A 106 5.66 1.17 9.86
CA ALA A 106 5.96 1.39 8.45
C ALA A 106 4.82 0.89 7.54
N VAL A 107 4.18 -0.25 7.88
CA VAL A 107 3.00 -0.74 7.17
C VAL A 107 1.83 0.23 7.28
N LEU A 108 1.54 0.79 8.47
CA LEU A 108 0.49 1.79 8.65
C LEU A 108 0.73 3.04 7.80
N VAL A 109 1.97 3.50 7.72
CA VAL A 109 2.37 4.61 6.85
C VAL A 109 2.13 4.26 5.38
N LEU A 110 2.55 3.07 4.93
CA LEU A 110 2.32 2.62 3.55
C LEU A 110 0.83 2.48 3.22
N LEU A 111 0.00 2.03 4.16
CA LEU A 111 -1.45 1.96 3.99
C LEU A 111 -2.07 3.35 3.83
N ASN A 112 -1.59 4.34 4.59
CA ASN A 112 -2.05 5.72 4.47
C ASN A 112 -1.64 6.33 3.12
N TYR A 113 -0.43 6.04 2.64
CA TYR A 113 0.09 6.52 1.35
C TYR A 113 -0.11 5.52 0.19
N ARG A 114 -1.02 4.55 0.32
CA ARG A 114 -1.26 3.49 -0.68
C ARG A 114 -1.46 4.00 -2.11
N PHE A 115 -2.18 5.10 -2.28
CA PHE A 115 -2.45 5.67 -3.61
C PHE A 115 -1.18 6.24 -4.27
N VAL A 116 -0.28 6.82 -3.46
CA VAL A 116 1.02 7.31 -3.96
C VAL A 116 1.88 6.12 -4.39
N PHE A 117 1.93 5.06 -3.57
CA PHE A 117 2.68 3.84 -3.89
C PHE A 117 2.15 3.15 -5.16
N LEU A 118 0.83 3.03 -5.31
CA LEU A 118 0.20 2.40 -6.47
C LEU A 118 0.40 3.16 -7.78
N ARG A 119 0.69 4.46 -7.73
CA ARG A 119 1.03 5.30 -8.89
C ARG A 119 2.48 5.14 -9.34
N GLN A 120 3.36 4.58 -8.49
CA GLN A 120 4.76 4.39 -8.82
C GLN A 120 4.95 3.35 -9.95
N PRO A 121 6.03 3.46 -10.75
CA PRO A 121 6.36 2.47 -11.76
C PRO A 121 6.60 1.10 -11.12
N GLN A 122 6.29 0.03 -11.84
CA GLN A 122 6.42 -1.34 -11.33
C GLN A 122 7.83 -1.68 -10.83
N ALA A 123 8.86 -1.12 -11.47
CA ALA A 123 10.24 -1.31 -11.03
C ALA A 123 10.43 -0.80 -9.59
N ALA A 124 9.94 0.40 -9.26
CA ALA A 124 10.02 0.96 -7.91
C ALA A 124 9.23 0.11 -6.89
N GLN A 125 8.03 -0.34 -7.24
CA GLN A 125 7.24 -1.22 -6.36
C GLN A 125 7.95 -2.54 -6.07
N ARG A 126 8.59 -3.16 -7.09
CA ARG A 126 9.40 -4.38 -6.92
C ARG A 126 10.62 -4.13 -6.04
N THR A 127 11.33 -3.04 -6.26
CA THR A 127 12.47 -2.66 -5.43
C THR A 127 12.07 -2.49 -3.97
N CYS A 128 10.97 -1.79 -3.69
CA CYS A 128 10.45 -1.67 -2.32
C CYS A 128 10.12 -3.02 -1.70
N ALA A 129 9.50 -3.95 -2.45
CA ALA A 129 9.22 -5.28 -1.97
C ALA A 129 10.50 -6.07 -1.64
N VAL A 130 11.48 -6.06 -2.56
CA VAL A 130 12.78 -6.74 -2.34
C VAL A 130 13.51 -6.18 -1.13
N VAL A 131 13.54 -4.85 -0.97
CA VAL A 131 14.16 -4.19 0.19
C VAL A 131 13.43 -4.58 1.49
N ALA A 132 12.10 -4.55 1.52
CA ALA A 132 11.33 -4.93 2.70
C ALA A 132 11.63 -6.38 3.13
N TRP A 133 11.58 -7.33 2.20
CA TRP A 133 11.92 -8.73 2.46
C TRP A 133 13.38 -8.93 2.85
N GLY A 134 14.31 -8.23 2.17
CA GLY A 134 15.74 -8.29 2.47
C GLY A 134 16.07 -7.86 3.90
N ILE A 135 15.50 -6.76 4.37
CA ILE A 135 15.68 -6.28 5.75
C ILE A 135 15.18 -7.33 6.75
N HIS A 136 13.98 -7.89 6.56
CA HIS A 136 13.43 -8.88 7.47
C HIS A 136 14.24 -10.18 7.46
N LEU A 137 14.74 -10.60 6.29
CA LEU A 137 15.60 -11.77 6.19
C LEU A 137 16.94 -11.57 6.91
N ILE A 138 17.57 -10.41 6.76
CA ILE A 138 18.83 -10.07 7.46
C ILE A 138 18.62 -10.09 8.97
N VAL A 139 17.54 -9.48 9.46
CA VAL A 139 17.24 -9.49 10.89
C VAL A 139 17.00 -10.92 11.40
N LEU A 140 16.23 -11.73 10.66
CA LEU A 140 15.98 -13.12 11.03
C LEU A 140 17.29 -13.95 11.10
N LEU A 141 18.13 -13.84 10.08
CA LEU A 141 19.42 -14.54 10.05
C LEU A 141 20.35 -14.08 11.18
N GLY A 142 20.37 -12.77 11.46
CA GLY A 142 21.13 -12.21 12.57
C GLY A 142 20.68 -12.75 13.93
N LEU A 143 19.37 -12.92 14.13
CA LEU A 143 18.81 -13.50 15.34
C LEU A 143 19.17 -14.98 15.51
N ILE A 144 19.09 -15.75 14.40
CA ILE A 144 19.50 -17.16 14.41
C ILE A 144 21.00 -17.28 14.77
N ALA A 145 21.84 -16.48 14.12
CA ALA A 145 23.27 -16.47 14.43
C ALA A 145 23.57 -16.14 15.92
N LEU A 146 22.85 -15.13 16.48
CA LEU A 146 22.98 -14.76 17.88
C LEU A 146 22.42 -15.80 18.86
N SER A 147 21.53 -16.69 18.41
CA SER A 147 20.99 -17.76 19.26
C SER A 147 21.91 -18.98 19.31
N LEU A 148 22.82 -19.10 18.36
CA LEU A 148 23.80 -20.21 18.27
C LEU A 148 25.14 -19.90 18.99
N LEU A 149 25.34 -18.62 19.37
CA LEU A 149 26.47 -18.13 20.17
C LEU A 149 26.13 -18.07 21.64
#